data_0ca4b622127f32d9dcc14707a0b5f190
#
_entry.id   0ca4b622127f32d9dcc14707a0b5f190
#
_cell.length_a   1.000
_cell.length_b   1.000
_cell.length_c   1.000
_cell.angle_alpha   90.00
_cell.angle_beta   90.00
_cell.angle_gamma   90.00
#
_symmetry.space_group_name_H-M   'P 1'
#
loop_
_entity.id
_entity.type
_entity.pdbx_description
1 polymer ?
#
loop_
_entity_poly.entity_id
_entity_poly.type
_entity_poly.pdbx_seq_one_letter_code
_entity_poly.pdbx_strand_id
1 'polypeptide(L)'
;RFTTFVMKLAIRHPVLVAKQATSVAVLTKNRLGFGIGLSPWPEDFAACGVPWKGRGERMDEMMQILRGLQTGEFFGFHGKHFDLDPIKLCPVPTQPIPLLVGGHADAALRRAARLGDGWMHAGGDGGTLAKLLARLAELRREYGTDRRPFEIHVISLDGFTLDGVRRLEDQGITDAIVGFRNAYEKDTQTLQQKLDALRGFADRVIAKA
;
A
#
# COMPACT_ATOMS: atom_id res chain seq x y z
N ARG A 1 -8.13 -5.80 10.22
CA ARG A 1 -7.80 -5.09 8.99
C ARG A 1 -7.04 -6.00 8.03
N PHE A 2 -7.20 -5.79 6.73
CA PHE A 2 -6.47 -6.48 5.67
C PHE A 2 -5.75 -5.42 4.82
N THR A 3 -4.48 -5.65 4.53
CA THR A 3 -3.70 -4.72 3.71
C THR A 3 -2.97 -5.50 2.63
N THR A 4 -3.11 -5.08 1.36
CA THR A 4 -2.31 -5.67 0.27
C THR A 4 -0.88 -5.14 0.33
N PHE A 5 0.12 -6.00 0.11
CA PHE A 5 1.53 -5.62 0.20
C PHE A 5 2.36 -6.14 -0.97
N VAL A 6 2.37 -5.49 -2.06
CA VAL A 6 1.45 -4.51 -2.64
C VAL A 6 0.84 -5.08 -3.91
N MET A 7 -0.34 -4.60 -4.30
CA MET A 7 -0.89 -4.95 -5.61
C MET A 7 -0.16 -4.18 -6.71
N LYS A 8 0.29 -4.87 -7.75
CA LYS A 8 0.87 -4.26 -8.96
C LYS A 8 -0.25 -3.56 -9.74
N LEU A 9 -0.44 -2.25 -9.50
CA LEU A 9 -1.62 -1.53 -9.99
C LEU A 9 -1.56 -1.29 -11.50
N ALA A 10 -0.45 -0.78 -12.02
CA ALA A 10 -0.33 -0.26 -13.38
C ALA A 10 -0.47 -1.29 -14.52
N ILE A 11 -0.46 -2.59 -14.21
CA ILE A 11 -0.70 -3.68 -15.18
C ILE A 11 -2.18 -4.08 -15.29
N ARG A 12 -3.09 -3.36 -14.64
CA ARG A 12 -4.51 -3.72 -14.52
C ARG A 12 -5.41 -2.66 -15.15
N HIS A 13 -6.69 -2.98 -15.33
CA HIS A 13 -7.70 -2.02 -15.73
C HIS A 13 -8.29 -1.30 -14.51
N PRO A 14 -8.31 0.05 -14.46
CA PRO A 14 -8.69 0.80 -13.27
C PRO A 14 -10.11 0.53 -12.79
N VAL A 15 -11.09 0.43 -13.69
CA VAL A 15 -12.50 0.18 -13.34
C VAL A 15 -12.68 -1.20 -12.70
N LEU A 16 -12.00 -2.23 -13.24
CA LEU A 16 -12.06 -3.58 -12.66
C LEU A 16 -11.44 -3.62 -11.27
N VAL A 17 -10.29 -2.97 -11.09
CA VAL A 17 -9.64 -2.87 -9.78
C VAL A 17 -10.50 -2.07 -8.79
N ALA A 18 -11.09 -0.96 -9.21
CA ALA A 18 -12.00 -0.18 -8.38
C ALA A 18 -13.18 -1.04 -7.92
N LYS A 19 -13.79 -1.80 -8.83
CA LYS A 19 -14.91 -2.71 -8.48
C LYS A 19 -14.47 -3.81 -7.51
N GLN A 20 -13.32 -4.44 -7.73
CA GLN A 20 -12.78 -5.45 -6.83
C GLN A 20 -12.49 -4.87 -5.44
N ALA A 21 -11.79 -3.73 -5.37
CA ALA A 21 -11.44 -3.08 -4.11
C ALA A 21 -12.67 -2.63 -3.33
N THR A 22 -13.66 -2.01 -3.98
CA THR A 22 -14.92 -1.59 -3.34
C THR A 22 -15.72 -2.80 -2.83
N SER A 23 -15.78 -3.89 -3.60
CA SER A 23 -16.45 -5.13 -3.16
C SER A 23 -15.77 -5.73 -1.93
N VAL A 24 -14.44 -5.82 -1.90
CA VAL A 24 -13.69 -6.30 -0.73
C VAL A 24 -13.90 -5.36 0.47
N ALA A 25 -13.86 -4.05 0.26
CA ALA A 25 -14.05 -3.09 1.35
C ALA A 25 -15.46 -3.21 1.98
N VAL A 26 -16.50 -3.39 1.17
CA VAL A 26 -17.87 -3.63 1.65
C VAL A 26 -17.96 -4.94 2.43
N LEU A 27 -17.48 -6.05 1.85
CA LEU A 27 -17.52 -7.38 2.50
C LEU A 27 -16.73 -7.42 3.80
N THR A 28 -15.65 -6.65 3.89
CA THR A 28 -14.81 -6.56 5.08
C THR A 28 -15.22 -5.45 6.04
N LYS A 29 -16.35 -4.76 5.81
CA LYS A 29 -16.85 -3.65 6.64
C LYS A 29 -15.77 -2.56 6.82
N ASN A 30 -15.28 -2.01 5.70
CA ASN A 30 -14.26 -0.97 5.60
C ASN A 30 -12.88 -1.34 6.21
N ARG A 31 -12.54 -2.62 6.29
CA ARG A 31 -11.26 -3.07 6.85
C ARG A 31 -10.16 -3.27 5.81
N LEU A 32 -10.36 -2.83 4.57
CA LEU A 32 -9.35 -2.90 3.52
C LEU A 32 -8.41 -1.69 3.57
N GLY A 33 -7.10 -1.93 3.70
CA GLY A 33 -6.03 -1.01 3.32
C GLY A 33 -5.50 -1.42 1.95
N PHE A 34 -5.46 -0.52 1.00
CA PHE A 34 -5.11 -0.88 -0.37
C PHE A 34 -3.67 -0.48 -0.70
N GLY A 35 -2.72 -1.37 -0.36
CA GLY A 35 -1.32 -1.23 -0.72
C GLY A 35 -1.12 -1.47 -2.22
N ILE A 36 -0.60 -0.49 -2.91
CA ILE A 36 -0.44 -0.43 -4.36
C ILE A 36 0.98 -0.03 -4.74
N GLY A 37 1.48 -0.57 -5.85
CA GLY A 37 2.82 -0.26 -6.31
C GLY A 37 3.01 -0.54 -7.80
N LEU A 38 4.18 -0.16 -8.30
CA LEU A 38 4.67 -0.54 -9.61
C LEU A 38 5.43 -1.85 -9.51
N SER A 39 5.28 -2.71 -10.50
CA SER A 39 6.21 -3.84 -10.64
C SER A 39 7.59 -3.33 -11.04
N PRO A 40 8.67 -3.86 -10.47
CA PRO A 40 10.03 -3.61 -10.93
C PRO A 40 10.41 -4.42 -12.18
N TRP A 41 9.56 -5.36 -12.62
CA TRP A 41 9.83 -6.28 -13.72
C TRP A 41 9.08 -5.90 -15.00
N PRO A 42 9.80 -5.62 -16.11
CA PRO A 42 9.19 -5.38 -17.42
C PRO A 42 8.34 -6.55 -17.92
N GLU A 43 8.69 -7.78 -17.54
CA GLU A 43 8.01 -9.00 -17.93
C GLU A 43 6.56 -9.04 -17.45
N ASP A 44 6.26 -8.48 -16.29
CA ASP A 44 4.87 -8.38 -15.80
C ASP A 44 4.01 -7.53 -16.74
N PHE A 45 4.57 -6.45 -17.26
CA PHE A 45 3.88 -5.56 -18.19
C PHE A 45 3.69 -6.24 -19.55
N ALA A 46 4.73 -6.90 -20.06
CA ALA A 46 4.67 -7.65 -21.31
C ALA A 46 3.61 -8.77 -21.24
N ALA A 47 3.60 -9.55 -20.16
CA ALA A 47 2.64 -10.63 -19.95
C ALA A 47 1.18 -10.12 -19.86
N CYS A 48 0.97 -8.89 -19.43
CA CYS A 48 -0.36 -8.26 -19.35
C CYS A 48 -0.70 -7.40 -20.58
N GLY A 49 0.15 -7.34 -21.60
CA GLY A 49 -0.05 -6.50 -22.78
C GLY A 49 -0.07 -5.00 -22.48
N VAL A 50 0.62 -4.55 -21.41
CA VAL A 50 0.62 -3.17 -20.96
C VAL A 50 2.00 -2.54 -21.21
N PRO A 51 2.08 -1.31 -21.76
CA PRO A 51 3.36 -0.64 -21.97
C PRO A 51 4.13 -0.39 -20.68
N TRP A 52 5.43 -0.75 -20.66
CA TRP A 52 6.35 -0.44 -19.56
C TRP A 52 6.59 1.05 -19.40
N LYS A 53 6.76 1.76 -20.54
CA LYS A 53 6.98 3.21 -20.56
C LYS A 53 5.72 3.94 -20.07
N GLY A 54 5.88 4.97 -19.24
CA GLY A 54 4.77 5.76 -18.71
C GLY A 54 4.00 5.09 -17.56
N ARG A 55 4.48 3.94 -17.03
CA ARG A 55 3.81 3.19 -15.95
C ARG A 55 3.54 4.01 -14.68
N GLY A 56 4.40 5.00 -14.37
CA GLY A 56 4.21 5.90 -13.23
C GLY A 56 3.01 6.82 -13.43
N GLU A 57 2.96 7.53 -14.55
CA GLU A 57 1.82 8.40 -14.92
C GLU A 57 0.52 7.61 -15.01
N ARG A 58 0.59 6.42 -15.61
CA ARG A 58 -0.54 5.50 -15.67
C ARG A 58 -1.07 5.14 -14.28
N MET A 59 -0.18 4.86 -13.32
CA MET A 59 -0.58 4.59 -11.93
C MET A 59 -1.19 5.82 -11.26
N ASP A 60 -0.68 7.02 -11.54
CA ASP A 60 -1.22 8.26 -11.00
C ASP A 60 -2.68 8.50 -11.46
N GLU A 61 -2.97 8.28 -12.74
CA GLU A 61 -4.34 8.33 -13.26
C GLU A 61 -5.23 7.26 -12.65
N MET A 62 -4.73 6.03 -12.52
CA MET A 62 -5.48 4.94 -11.87
C MET A 62 -5.84 5.27 -10.42
N MET A 63 -4.95 5.88 -9.66
CA MET A 63 -5.26 6.30 -8.27
C MET A 63 -6.40 7.32 -8.24
N GLN A 64 -6.43 8.27 -9.18
CA GLN A 64 -7.52 9.25 -9.30
C GLN A 64 -8.84 8.57 -9.68
N ILE A 65 -8.80 7.63 -10.63
CA ILE A 65 -9.98 6.86 -11.02
C ILE A 65 -10.53 6.03 -9.85
N LEU A 66 -9.64 5.36 -9.08
CA LEU A 66 -10.06 4.65 -7.88
C LEU A 66 -10.72 5.58 -6.85
N ARG A 67 -10.17 6.78 -6.65
CA ARG A 67 -10.74 7.79 -5.75
C ARG A 67 -12.14 8.22 -6.18
N GLY A 68 -12.32 8.50 -7.47
CA GLY A 68 -13.62 8.90 -8.01
C GLY A 68 -14.66 7.79 -7.92
N LEU A 69 -14.32 6.59 -8.38
CA LEU A 69 -15.26 5.48 -8.45
C LEU A 69 -15.69 4.91 -7.09
N GLN A 70 -14.86 5.03 -6.05
CA GLN A 70 -15.24 4.53 -4.71
C GLN A 70 -16.29 5.40 -4.00
N THR A 71 -16.58 6.60 -4.51
CA THR A 71 -17.61 7.50 -3.94
C THR A 71 -19.02 6.97 -4.12
N GLY A 72 -19.25 6.13 -5.14
CA GLY A 72 -20.58 5.68 -5.53
C GLY A 72 -21.39 6.72 -6.31
N GLU A 73 -20.78 7.82 -6.72
CA GLU A 73 -21.38 8.79 -7.64
C GLU A 73 -20.96 8.53 -9.08
N PHE A 74 -21.62 9.13 -10.05
CA PHE A 74 -21.17 9.08 -11.44
C PHE A 74 -19.82 9.81 -11.57
N PHE A 75 -18.83 9.12 -12.10
CA PHE A 75 -17.47 9.60 -12.27
C PHE A 75 -16.96 9.29 -13.66
N GLY A 76 -16.52 10.32 -14.37
CA GLY A 76 -15.78 10.26 -15.63
C GLY A 76 -14.34 10.71 -15.44
N PHE A 77 -13.46 10.29 -16.33
CA PHE A 77 -12.04 10.65 -16.28
C PHE A 77 -11.46 10.76 -17.70
N HIS A 78 -10.82 11.88 -18.00
CA HIS A 78 -10.15 12.13 -19.27
C HIS A 78 -8.67 12.43 -19.01
N GLY A 79 -7.81 11.44 -19.26
CA GLY A 79 -6.37 11.50 -19.02
C GLY A 79 -5.56 11.07 -20.24
N LYS A 80 -4.27 10.93 -20.05
CA LYS A 80 -3.34 10.49 -21.09
C LYS A 80 -3.41 8.98 -21.36
N HIS A 81 -3.69 8.20 -20.32
CA HIS A 81 -3.68 6.74 -20.35
C HIS A 81 -5.06 6.13 -20.29
N PHE A 82 -6.03 6.86 -19.73
CA PHE A 82 -7.40 6.41 -19.59
C PHE A 82 -8.38 7.49 -19.99
N ASP A 83 -9.42 7.07 -20.69
CA ASP A 83 -10.55 7.86 -21.07
C ASP A 83 -11.82 7.09 -20.70
N LEU A 84 -12.60 7.62 -19.75
CA LEU A 84 -13.77 6.94 -19.19
C LEU A 84 -14.96 7.88 -19.21
N ASP A 85 -16.01 7.48 -19.91
CA ASP A 85 -17.31 8.09 -19.75
C ASP A 85 -17.82 7.96 -18.32
N PRO A 86 -18.72 8.86 -17.85
CA PRO A 86 -19.25 8.77 -16.51
C PRO A 86 -19.92 7.43 -16.21
N ILE A 87 -19.36 6.71 -15.26
CA ILE A 87 -19.87 5.42 -14.74
C ILE A 87 -20.03 5.49 -13.22
N LYS A 88 -20.83 4.60 -12.67
CA LYS A 88 -21.11 4.50 -11.24
C LYS A 88 -20.87 3.06 -10.77
N LEU A 89 -20.23 2.89 -9.60
CA LEU A 89 -20.07 1.60 -8.95
C LEU A 89 -21.07 1.43 -7.81
N CYS A 90 -21.60 0.21 -7.67
CA CYS A 90 -22.47 -0.19 -6.56
C CYS A 90 -22.26 -1.70 -6.30
N PRO A 91 -22.16 -2.15 -5.00
CA PRO A 91 -22.03 -1.31 -3.81
C PRO A 91 -20.65 -0.66 -3.70
N VAL A 92 -20.57 0.39 -2.87
CA VAL A 92 -19.32 1.04 -2.48
C VAL A 92 -19.18 1.07 -0.96
N PRO A 93 -17.96 1.16 -0.41
CA PRO A 93 -17.76 1.24 1.03
C PRO A 93 -18.28 2.57 1.60
N THR A 94 -18.61 2.58 2.90
CA THR A 94 -19.09 3.78 3.60
C THR A 94 -17.96 4.72 4.04
N GLN A 95 -16.71 4.29 3.89
CA GLN A 95 -15.50 5.08 4.15
C GLN A 95 -14.55 4.94 2.98
N PRO A 96 -13.76 5.98 2.64
CA PRO A 96 -12.74 5.88 1.61
C PRO A 96 -11.76 4.74 1.88
N ILE A 97 -11.40 3.99 0.84
CA ILE A 97 -10.36 2.96 0.92
C ILE A 97 -9.00 3.67 0.96
N PRO A 98 -8.19 3.51 2.02
CA PRO A 98 -6.85 4.09 2.05
C PRO A 98 -5.97 3.52 0.94
N LEU A 99 -5.33 4.38 0.16
CA LEU A 99 -4.35 4.02 -0.87
C LEU A 99 -2.94 4.17 -0.31
N LEU A 100 -2.25 3.05 -0.08
CA LEU A 100 -0.92 3.00 0.49
C LEU A 100 0.10 2.72 -0.63
N VAL A 101 0.98 3.67 -0.91
CA VAL A 101 1.89 3.59 -2.06
C VAL A 101 3.20 2.92 -1.69
N GLY A 102 3.53 1.81 -2.33
CA GLY A 102 4.81 1.11 -2.17
C GLY A 102 5.89 1.65 -3.11
N GLY A 103 7.14 1.59 -2.62
CA GLY A 103 8.35 1.87 -3.39
C GLY A 103 9.30 2.86 -2.73
N HIS A 104 10.60 2.76 -3.07
CA HIS A 104 11.69 3.52 -2.46
C HIS A 104 12.22 4.65 -3.36
N ALA A 105 11.91 4.64 -4.66
CA ALA A 105 12.34 5.68 -5.58
C ALA A 105 11.65 7.02 -5.25
N ASP A 106 12.34 8.15 -5.48
CA ASP A 106 11.79 9.50 -5.23
C ASP A 106 10.43 9.70 -5.92
N ALA A 107 10.24 9.16 -7.13
CA ALA A 107 8.95 9.18 -7.82
C ALA A 107 7.82 8.45 -7.06
N ALA A 108 8.14 7.38 -6.33
CA ALA A 108 7.16 6.67 -5.50
C ALA A 108 6.83 7.47 -4.23
N LEU A 109 7.83 8.09 -3.59
CA LEU A 109 7.63 8.98 -2.44
C LEU A 109 6.80 10.21 -2.81
N ARG A 110 7.06 10.84 -3.98
CA ARG A 110 6.25 11.94 -4.50
C ARG A 110 4.80 11.52 -4.72
N ARG A 111 4.58 10.33 -5.28
CA ARG A 111 3.23 9.77 -5.48
C ARG A 111 2.53 9.53 -4.15
N ALA A 112 3.21 8.94 -3.18
CA ALA A 112 2.67 8.71 -1.84
C ALA A 112 2.28 10.03 -1.18
N ALA A 113 3.16 11.02 -1.19
CA ALA A 113 2.94 12.32 -0.60
C ALA A 113 1.79 13.10 -1.26
N ARG A 114 1.64 13.00 -2.59
CA ARG A 114 0.65 13.78 -3.35
C ARG A 114 -0.72 13.13 -3.42
N LEU A 115 -0.77 11.81 -3.68
CA LEU A 115 -1.99 11.07 -4.03
C LEU A 115 -2.37 9.99 -3.01
N GLY A 116 -1.43 9.56 -2.15
CA GLY A 116 -1.64 8.47 -1.21
C GLY A 116 -2.21 8.92 0.13
N ASP A 117 -2.71 7.94 0.89
CA ASP A 117 -3.05 8.05 2.31
C ASP A 117 -1.98 7.39 3.18
N GLY A 118 -0.94 6.84 2.56
CA GLY A 118 0.17 6.21 3.24
C GLY A 118 1.26 5.75 2.28
N TRP A 119 2.36 5.30 2.89
CA TRP A 119 3.54 4.77 2.23
C TRP A 119 3.92 3.41 2.79
N MET A 120 4.39 2.51 1.92
CA MET A 120 4.80 1.15 2.29
C MET A 120 6.26 0.91 1.94
N HIS A 121 7.06 0.58 2.96
CA HIS A 121 8.47 0.26 2.85
C HIS A 121 8.69 -1.25 2.82
N ALA A 122 9.37 -1.73 1.79
CA ALA A 122 9.57 -3.17 1.56
C ALA A 122 10.76 -3.78 2.31
N GLY A 123 11.25 -3.12 3.36
CA GLY A 123 12.44 -3.54 4.09
C GLY A 123 13.73 -2.90 3.57
N GLY A 124 14.83 -3.13 4.26
CA GLY A 124 16.14 -2.54 4.03
C GLY A 124 16.84 -2.21 5.35
N ASP A 125 17.98 -1.54 5.26
CA ASP A 125 18.70 -1.08 6.45
C ASP A 125 18.06 0.18 7.06
N GLY A 126 18.26 0.39 8.36
CA GLY A 126 17.67 1.50 9.11
C GLY A 126 18.17 2.88 8.65
N GLY A 127 19.40 2.98 8.13
CA GLY A 127 19.93 4.25 7.62
C GLY A 127 19.23 4.68 6.32
N THR A 128 18.89 3.72 5.48
CA THR A 128 18.08 3.96 4.28
C THR A 128 16.66 4.36 4.65
N LEU A 129 16.02 3.69 5.61
CA LEU A 129 14.69 4.02 6.09
C LEU A 129 14.60 5.46 6.60
N ALA A 130 15.54 5.89 7.46
CA ALA A 130 15.56 7.25 8.00
C ALA A 130 15.63 8.32 6.89
N LYS A 131 16.46 8.11 5.85
CA LYS A 131 16.54 9.01 4.70
C LYS A 131 15.23 9.09 3.92
N LEU A 132 14.57 7.95 3.70
CA LEU A 132 13.30 7.89 2.99
C LEU A 132 12.17 8.57 3.79
N LEU A 133 12.13 8.40 5.11
CA LEU A 133 11.18 9.08 6.00
C LEU A 133 11.38 10.60 5.97
N ALA A 134 12.63 11.07 6.08
CA ALA A 134 12.94 12.49 5.98
C ALA A 134 12.49 13.06 4.63
N ARG A 135 12.82 12.37 3.53
CA ARG A 135 12.41 12.78 2.17
C ARG A 135 10.89 12.80 2.00
N LEU A 136 10.19 11.80 2.52
CA LEU A 136 8.73 11.74 2.49
C LEU A 136 8.11 12.92 3.26
N ALA A 137 8.66 13.26 4.43
CA ALA A 137 8.20 14.40 5.22
C ALA A 137 8.41 15.74 4.49
N GLU A 138 9.54 15.92 3.80
CA GLU A 138 9.79 17.09 2.94
C GLU A 138 8.74 17.20 1.82
N LEU A 139 8.52 16.11 1.10
CA LEU A 139 7.56 16.06 0.00
C LEU A 139 6.13 16.32 0.47
N ARG A 140 5.75 15.79 1.63
CA ARG A 140 4.42 16.07 2.19
C ARG A 140 4.23 17.55 2.52
N ARG A 141 5.26 18.23 3.04
CA ARG A 141 5.24 19.69 3.22
C ARG A 141 5.18 20.43 1.89
N GLU A 142 5.98 20.03 0.90
CA GLU A 142 5.99 20.59 -0.46
C GLU A 142 4.59 20.54 -1.10
N TYR A 143 3.86 19.43 -0.93
CA TYR A 143 2.50 19.25 -1.48
C TYR A 143 1.37 19.72 -0.54
N GLY A 144 1.67 20.27 0.65
CA GLY A 144 0.68 20.72 1.62
C GLY A 144 -0.21 19.59 2.18
N THR A 145 0.34 18.36 2.27
CA THR A 145 -0.36 17.17 2.75
C THR A 145 0.15 16.69 4.12
N ASP A 146 1.09 17.41 4.72
CA ASP A 146 1.76 17.07 5.99
C ASP A 146 0.79 17.00 7.19
N ARG A 147 -0.32 17.75 7.15
CA ARG A 147 -1.37 17.75 8.19
C ARG A 147 -2.46 16.70 7.99
N ARG A 148 -2.49 16.01 6.86
CA ARG A 148 -3.47 14.93 6.62
C ARG A 148 -3.05 13.67 7.37
N PRO A 149 -4.01 12.85 7.85
CA PRO A 149 -3.70 11.50 8.32
C PRO A 149 -2.91 10.74 7.26
N PHE A 150 -1.88 10.01 7.69
CA PHE A 150 -1.00 9.31 6.76
C PHE A 150 -0.40 8.08 7.45
N GLU A 151 -0.54 6.94 6.83
CA GLU A 151 -0.03 5.68 7.36
C GLU A 151 1.38 5.38 6.81
N ILE A 152 2.25 4.87 7.66
CA ILE A 152 3.60 4.44 7.28
C ILE A 152 3.77 2.98 7.71
N HIS A 153 3.76 2.09 6.72
CA HIS A 153 3.92 0.66 6.92
C HIS A 153 5.35 0.23 6.57
N VAL A 154 6.03 -0.44 7.48
CA VAL A 154 7.45 -0.80 7.32
C VAL A 154 7.69 -2.27 7.63
N ILE A 155 8.34 -3.00 6.71
CA ILE A 155 8.97 -4.28 7.07
C ILE A 155 10.21 -3.98 7.91
N SER A 156 10.22 -4.41 9.16
CA SER A 156 11.37 -4.25 10.06
C SER A 156 11.50 -5.41 11.04
N LEU A 157 12.73 -5.80 11.32
CA LEU A 157 13.05 -6.75 12.38
C LEU A 157 12.77 -6.17 13.77
N ASP A 158 12.79 -4.84 13.91
CA ASP A 158 12.40 -4.17 15.14
C ASP A 158 10.96 -4.51 15.57
N GLY A 159 10.06 -4.79 14.61
CA GLY A 159 8.70 -5.23 14.90
C GLY A 159 8.58 -6.52 15.71
N PHE A 160 9.67 -7.31 15.89
CA PHE A 160 9.66 -8.52 16.70
C PHE A 160 9.83 -8.31 18.21
N THR A 161 10.12 -7.09 18.65
CA THR A 161 10.33 -6.76 20.07
C THR A 161 9.57 -5.50 20.47
N LEU A 162 9.17 -5.40 21.75
CA LEU A 162 8.49 -4.20 22.27
C LEU A 162 9.34 -2.93 22.14
N ASP A 163 10.63 -3.01 22.49
CA ASP A 163 11.53 -1.87 22.37
C ASP A 163 11.76 -1.47 20.91
N GLY A 164 11.74 -2.44 20.01
CA GLY A 164 11.80 -2.19 18.57
C GLY A 164 10.53 -1.52 18.06
N VAL A 165 9.36 -1.96 18.49
CA VAL A 165 8.07 -1.31 18.15
C VAL A 165 8.07 0.15 18.61
N ARG A 166 8.49 0.44 19.85
CA ARG A 166 8.61 1.81 20.36
C ARG A 166 9.55 2.67 19.52
N ARG A 167 10.73 2.12 19.12
CA ARG A 167 11.64 2.84 18.22
C ARG A 167 11.02 3.15 16.87
N LEU A 168 10.17 2.26 16.35
CA LEU A 168 9.46 2.50 15.10
C LEU A 168 8.38 3.58 15.27
N GLU A 169 7.64 3.55 16.36
CA GLU A 169 6.65 4.60 16.72
C GLU A 169 7.31 5.97 16.86
N ASP A 170 8.46 6.07 17.54
CA ASP A 170 9.24 7.30 17.68
C ASP A 170 9.69 7.89 16.34
N GLN A 171 9.81 7.04 15.29
CA GLN A 171 10.10 7.46 13.94
C GLN A 171 8.83 7.83 13.12
N GLY A 172 7.64 7.76 13.74
CA GLY A 172 6.37 8.04 13.09
C GLY A 172 5.83 6.90 12.23
N ILE A 173 6.32 5.67 12.42
CA ILE A 173 5.80 4.48 11.74
C ILE A 173 4.51 4.06 12.43
N THR A 174 3.46 3.82 11.63
CA THR A 174 2.13 3.46 12.14
C THR A 174 1.90 1.96 12.18
N ASP A 175 2.56 1.22 11.30
CA ASP A 175 2.36 -0.22 11.15
C ASP A 175 3.70 -0.93 10.88
N ALA A 176 4.10 -1.82 11.79
CA ALA A 176 5.23 -2.71 11.59
C ALA A 176 4.77 -4.01 10.93
N ILE A 177 5.43 -4.38 9.85
CA ILE A 177 5.18 -5.63 9.14
C ILE A 177 6.28 -6.63 9.52
N VAL A 178 5.89 -7.76 10.07
CA VAL A 178 6.79 -8.85 10.44
C VAL A 178 6.50 -10.10 9.61
N GLY A 179 7.55 -10.75 9.13
CA GLY A 179 7.45 -11.98 8.33
C GLY A 179 8.06 -13.15 9.08
N PHE A 180 7.30 -14.22 9.27
CA PHE A 180 7.76 -15.43 9.98
C PHE A 180 8.51 -16.44 9.09
N ARG A 181 8.64 -16.14 7.81
CA ARG A 181 9.44 -16.91 6.85
C ARG A 181 9.87 -16.05 5.66
N ASN A 182 10.92 -16.48 4.99
CA ASN A 182 11.26 -15.93 3.68
C ASN A 182 10.27 -16.46 2.61
N ALA A 183 9.56 -15.57 1.94
CA ALA A 183 8.58 -15.95 0.92
C ALA A 183 9.19 -16.59 -0.34
N TYR A 184 10.47 -16.37 -0.59
CA TYR A 184 11.20 -16.90 -1.74
C TYR A 184 11.87 -18.25 -1.47
N GLU A 185 11.77 -18.77 -0.24
CA GLU A 185 12.29 -20.07 0.13
C GLU A 185 11.19 -21.12 0.24
N LYS A 186 11.58 -22.39 0.03
CA LYS A 186 10.62 -23.50 0.20
C LYS A 186 10.12 -23.53 1.64
N ASP A 187 8.81 -23.59 1.77
CA ASP A 187 8.15 -23.70 3.07
C ASP A 187 8.29 -25.14 3.61
N THR A 188 9.09 -25.29 4.64
CA THR A 188 9.33 -26.57 5.33
C THR A 188 8.66 -26.65 6.71
N GLN A 189 7.97 -25.58 7.14
CA GLN A 189 7.33 -25.51 8.44
C GLN A 189 6.00 -26.26 8.45
N THR A 190 5.76 -27.01 9.51
CA THR A 190 4.45 -27.60 9.78
C THR A 190 3.44 -26.52 10.20
N LEU A 191 2.15 -26.83 10.07
CA LEU A 191 1.09 -25.94 10.55
C LEU A 191 1.27 -25.61 12.03
N GLN A 192 1.63 -26.59 12.87
CA GLN A 192 1.83 -26.35 14.29
C GLN A 192 2.96 -25.37 14.56
N GLN A 193 4.10 -25.51 13.91
CA GLN A 193 5.23 -24.56 14.03
C GLN A 193 4.82 -23.13 13.66
N LYS A 194 4.02 -22.96 12.60
CA LYS A 194 3.49 -21.65 12.22
C LYS A 194 2.55 -21.06 13.27
N LEU A 195 1.65 -21.88 13.81
CA LEU A 195 0.73 -21.45 14.85
C LEU A 195 1.47 -21.06 16.13
N ASP A 196 2.48 -21.83 16.52
CA ASP A 196 3.28 -21.55 17.73
C ASP A 196 4.11 -20.26 17.56
N ALA A 197 4.66 -20.02 16.38
CA ALA A 197 5.36 -18.79 16.07
C ALA A 197 4.44 -17.55 16.16
N LEU A 198 3.23 -17.64 15.58
CA LEU A 198 2.23 -16.56 15.63
C LEU A 198 1.73 -16.29 17.06
N ARG A 199 1.40 -17.36 17.82
CA ARG A 199 0.95 -17.24 19.21
C ARG A 199 2.04 -16.63 20.09
N GLY A 200 3.27 -17.15 19.99
CA GLY A 200 4.40 -16.63 20.76
C GLY A 200 4.71 -15.17 20.43
N PHE A 201 4.51 -14.73 19.20
CA PHE A 201 4.63 -13.31 18.83
C PHE A 201 3.48 -12.49 19.42
N ALA A 202 2.25 -12.96 19.31
CA ALA A 202 1.08 -12.27 19.86
C ALA A 202 1.24 -12.05 21.38
N ASP A 203 1.64 -13.07 22.12
CA ASP A 203 1.83 -13.01 23.58
C ASP A 203 2.99 -12.10 24.00
N ARG A 204 4.09 -12.11 23.25
CA ARG A 204 5.28 -11.33 23.61
C ARG A 204 5.23 -9.88 23.16
N VAL A 205 4.58 -9.60 22.03
CA VAL A 205 4.59 -8.26 21.42
C VAL A 205 3.17 -7.67 21.38
N ILE A 206 2.23 -8.29 20.64
CA ILE A 206 0.92 -7.66 20.38
C ILE A 206 0.13 -7.41 21.67
N ALA A 207 0.14 -8.35 22.61
CA ALA A 207 -0.60 -8.21 23.86
C ALA A 207 -0.01 -7.18 24.84
N LYS A 208 1.18 -6.64 24.54
CA LYS A 208 1.93 -5.72 25.42
C LYS A 208 2.26 -4.39 24.75
N ALA A 209 2.01 -4.24 23.43
CA ALA A 209 2.22 -3.01 22.67
C ALA A 209 1.07 -2.00 22.88
#